data_4ed2977cfc995b8c07e5fcc44a0d8632
#
_entry.id   4ed2977cfc995b8c07e5fcc44a0d8632
#
_cell.length_a   1.000
_cell.length_b   1.000
_cell.length_c   1.000
_cell.angle_alpha   90.00
_cell.angle_beta   90.00
_cell.angle_gamma   90.00
#
_symmetry.space_group_name_H-M   'P 1'
#
loop_
_entity.id
_entity.type
_entity.pdbx_description
1 polymer ?
#
loop_
_entity_poly.entity_id
_entity_poly.type
_entity_poly.pdbx_seq_one_letter_code
_entity_poly.pdbx_strand_id
1 'polypeptide(L)'
;MPPKSRQASGAKKVRRKEKKNVAQGEAHIKSTFNNTIVTITDPTGAVISWASAGTVGFKGSRKSTPFAAQMAAEAAGRRAMDHGMKKIDVFVKGPGSGRETAIRSLGAIGLEVGTIQDVTPQPHNGCRPPKRRRV
;
A
#
# COMPACT_ATOMS: atom_id res chain seq x y z
N MET A 1 -17.70 -41.62 13.88
CA MET A 1 -17.39 -41.23 13.50
C MET A 1 -17.17 -40.34 13.32
N PRO A 2 -17.12 -40.05 13.01
CA PRO A 2 -16.74 -39.30 12.76
C PRO A 2 -16.33 -38.24 12.56
N PRO A 3 -15.78 -37.95 12.85
CA PRO A 3 -15.14 -36.87 12.84
C PRO A 3 -14.87 -36.40 11.59
N LYS A 4 -14.71 -36.93 10.96
CA LYS A 4 -14.55 -36.62 9.85
C LYS A 4 -15.17 -35.54 9.41
N SER A 5 -15.98 -35.56 9.73
CA SER A 5 -16.72 -34.56 9.23
C SER A 5 -16.10 -33.31 9.45
N ARG A 6 -15.68 -33.12 10.48
CA ARG A 6 -15.30 -31.95 10.80
C ARG A 6 -14.27 -31.57 10.05
N GLN A 7 -13.57 -32.22 9.79
CA GLN A 7 -12.55 -31.83 9.19
C GLN A 7 -12.85 -31.31 7.99
N ALA A 8 -13.53 -31.79 7.51
CA ALA A 8 -13.84 -31.33 6.31
C ALA A 8 -14.02 -29.95 6.39
N SER A 9 -14.49 -29.65 7.32
CA SER A 9 -14.81 -28.40 7.39
C SER A 9 -13.70 -27.65 7.18
N GLY A 10 -12.80 -28.03 7.60
CA GLY A 10 -11.79 -27.23 7.47
C GLY A 10 -11.70 -26.83 6.19
N ALA A 11 -11.86 -27.60 5.55
CA ALA A 11 -11.64 -27.24 4.37
C ALA A 11 -12.14 -26.03 4.03
N LYS A 12 -12.49 -25.67 4.50
CA LYS A 12 -12.85 -24.81 4.31
C LYS A 12 -12.53 -23.91 4.14
N LYS A 13 -12.43 -23.94 3.97
CA LYS A 13 -12.59 -23.02 3.90
C LYS A 13 -11.81 -22.09 3.67
N VAL A 14 -10.86 -22.38 3.54
CA VAL A 14 -9.96 -21.48 3.18
C VAL A 14 -10.00 -21.28 1.76
N ARG A 15 -10.53 -20.28 1.28
CA ARG A 15 -10.44 -20.00 -0.02
C ARG A 15 -9.12 -19.57 -0.31
N ARG A 16 -8.40 -20.13 -1.18
CA ARG A 16 -7.18 -19.60 -1.61
C ARG A 16 -7.48 -18.44 -2.45
N LYS A 17 -6.82 -17.35 -2.23
CA LYS A 17 -6.92 -16.22 -3.10
C LYS A 17 -6.30 -16.60 -4.41
N GLU A 18 -6.98 -16.35 -5.48
CA GLU A 18 -6.42 -16.58 -6.78
C GLU A 18 -5.28 -15.62 -7.02
N LYS A 19 -4.21 -16.11 -7.58
CA LYS A 19 -3.14 -15.22 -7.98
C LYS A 19 -3.54 -14.50 -9.24
N LYS A 20 -3.55 -13.20 -9.18
CA LYS A 20 -3.82 -12.40 -10.35
C LYS A 20 -2.53 -12.29 -11.13
N ASN A 21 -2.60 -12.41 -12.42
CA ASN A 21 -1.40 -12.34 -13.23
C ASN A 21 -1.32 -10.97 -13.84
N VAL A 22 -0.78 -10.02 -13.11
CA VAL A 22 -0.70 -8.64 -13.56
C VAL A 22 0.76 -8.25 -13.62
N ALA A 23 1.30 -8.09 -14.83
CA ALA A 23 2.72 -7.77 -15.00
C ALA A 23 3.00 -6.29 -14.79
N GLN A 24 2.06 -5.43 -15.07
CA GLN A 24 2.24 -3.99 -14.93
C GLN A 24 1.09 -3.42 -14.10
N GLY A 25 1.39 -2.52 -13.21
CA GLY A 25 0.38 -1.92 -12.36
C GLY A 25 0.78 -0.54 -11.90
N GLU A 26 0.07 -0.06 -10.89
CA GLU A 26 0.28 1.27 -10.33
C GLU A 26 0.46 1.17 -8.84
N ALA A 27 1.36 1.96 -8.29
CA ALA A 27 1.53 2.08 -6.86
C ALA A 27 1.05 3.45 -6.43
N HIS A 28 0.09 3.48 -5.52
CA HIS A 28 -0.45 4.73 -4.99
C HIS A 28 0.06 4.90 -3.58
N ILE A 29 0.88 5.91 -3.35
CA ILE A 29 1.47 6.18 -2.05
C ILE A 29 0.81 7.41 -1.46
N LYS A 30 0.13 7.25 -0.35
CA LYS A 30 -0.43 8.38 0.36
C LYS A 30 0.40 8.58 1.62
N SER A 31 1.12 9.69 1.69
CA SER A 31 2.01 9.98 2.79
C SER A 31 1.53 11.21 3.53
N THR A 32 1.09 11.02 4.76
CA THR A 32 0.67 12.14 5.60
C THR A 32 1.71 12.33 6.69
N PHE A 33 1.53 13.37 7.50
CA PHE A 33 2.45 13.60 8.60
C PHE A 33 2.37 12.52 9.67
N ASN A 34 1.32 11.71 9.66
CA ASN A 34 1.13 10.68 10.68
C ASN A 34 1.26 9.25 10.18
N ASN A 35 1.23 9.03 8.88
CA ASN A 35 1.20 7.66 8.37
C ASN A 35 1.57 7.64 6.89
N THR A 36 1.91 6.46 6.39
CA THR A 36 2.13 6.23 4.97
C THR A 36 1.38 4.98 4.58
N ILE A 37 0.59 5.07 3.53
CA ILE A 37 -0.19 3.95 3.01
C ILE A 37 0.25 3.70 1.57
N VAL A 38 0.61 2.47 1.27
CA VAL A 38 1.02 2.07 -0.08
C VAL A 38 -0.01 1.08 -0.61
N THR A 39 -0.62 1.41 -1.72
CA THR A 39 -1.63 0.56 -2.36
C THR A 39 -1.15 0.25 -3.77
N ILE A 40 -1.13 -1.01 -4.14
CA ILE A 40 -0.71 -1.41 -5.48
C ILE A 40 -1.91 -1.97 -6.21
N THR A 41 -2.16 -1.43 -7.40
CA THR A 41 -3.33 -1.76 -8.19
C THR A 41 -2.92 -2.21 -9.58
N ASP A 42 -3.87 -2.78 -10.32
CA ASP A 42 -3.67 -3.04 -11.73
C ASP A 42 -3.93 -1.73 -12.50
N PRO A 43 -3.72 -1.70 -13.83
CA PRO A 43 -3.91 -0.46 -14.59
C PRO A 43 -5.33 0.06 -14.58
N THR A 44 -6.32 -0.77 -14.27
CA THR A 44 -7.71 -0.32 -14.21
C THR A 44 -8.09 0.24 -12.86
N GLY A 45 -7.22 0.11 -11.85
CA GLY A 45 -7.48 0.63 -10.53
C GLY A 45 -7.92 -0.39 -9.49
N ALA A 46 -8.03 -1.66 -9.86
CA ALA A 46 -8.41 -2.70 -8.90
C ALA A 46 -7.23 -3.02 -7.99
N VAL A 47 -7.47 -3.02 -6.69
CA VAL A 47 -6.41 -3.20 -5.71
C VAL A 47 -5.91 -4.65 -5.71
N ILE A 48 -4.61 -4.81 -5.79
CA ILE A 48 -3.96 -6.12 -5.72
C ILE A 48 -3.40 -6.34 -4.32
N SER A 49 -2.71 -5.35 -3.78
CA SER A 49 -2.17 -5.45 -2.43
C SER A 49 -2.06 -4.07 -1.82
N TRP A 50 -1.98 -4.01 -0.50
CA TRP A 50 -1.77 -2.75 0.19
C TRP A 50 -1.12 -3.01 1.54
N ALA A 51 -0.45 -2.00 2.05
CA ALA A 51 0.11 -2.04 3.38
C ALA A 51 0.26 -0.62 3.89
N SER A 52 0.30 -0.46 5.19
CA SER A 52 0.54 0.85 5.77
C SER A 52 1.49 0.68 6.94
N ALA A 53 1.97 1.78 7.47
CA ALA A 53 2.86 1.70 8.63
C ALA A 53 2.18 0.97 9.79
N GLY A 54 0.87 1.15 9.94
CA GLY A 54 0.15 0.46 11.01
C GLY A 54 0.05 -1.04 10.79
N THR A 55 -0.11 -1.48 9.55
CA THR A 55 -0.26 -2.92 9.27
C THR A 55 1.05 -3.68 9.42
N VAL A 56 2.20 -2.98 9.36
CA VAL A 56 3.49 -3.64 9.54
C VAL A 56 3.99 -3.54 10.97
N GLY A 57 3.16 -3.09 11.89
CA GLY A 57 3.46 -3.15 13.31
C GLY A 57 3.85 -1.84 13.98
N PHE A 58 3.91 -0.73 13.28
CA PHE A 58 4.25 0.54 13.91
C PHE A 58 3.03 1.16 14.54
N LYS A 59 3.22 1.87 15.63
CA LYS A 59 2.13 2.50 16.36
C LYS A 59 2.50 3.93 16.72
N GLY A 60 1.48 4.77 16.84
CA GLY A 60 1.66 6.14 17.31
C GLY A 60 2.56 6.95 16.40
N SER A 61 3.45 7.70 16.97
CA SER A 61 4.32 8.58 16.20
C SER A 61 5.31 7.85 15.32
N ARG A 62 5.54 6.56 15.57
CA ARG A 62 6.48 5.80 14.75
C ARG A 62 5.94 5.55 13.35
N LYS A 63 4.64 5.65 13.15
CA LYS A 63 4.05 5.46 11.83
C LYS A 63 4.46 6.56 10.85
N SER A 64 4.89 7.70 11.35
CA SER A 64 5.25 8.81 10.46
C SER A 64 6.70 8.76 10.01
N THR A 65 7.48 7.78 10.45
CA THR A 65 8.91 7.74 10.13
C THR A 65 9.16 7.20 8.72
N PRO A 66 10.26 7.60 8.08
CA PRO A 66 10.60 7.03 6.78
C PRO A 66 10.83 5.51 6.84
N PHE A 67 11.35 5.00 7.96
CA PHE A 67 11.55 3.57 8.10
C PHE A 67 10.23 2.81 8.06
N ALA A 68 9.19 3.36 8.70
CA ALA A 68 7.87 2.74 8.63
C ALA A 68 7.32 2.72 7.20
N ALA A 69 7.56 3.80 6.45
CA ALA A 69 7.16 3.85 5.04
C ALA A 69 7.91 2.80 4.22
N GLN A 70 9.18 2.59 4.52
CA GLN A 70 9.96 1.57 3.86
C GLN A 70 9.38 0.18 4.09
N MET A 71 9.05 -0.13 5.33
CA MET A 71 8.48 -1.44 5.66
C MET A 71 7.12 -1.63 4.99
N ALA A 72 6.29 -0.59 4.96
CA ALA A 72 4.99 -0.66 4.32
C ALA A 72 5.13 -0.90 2.81
N ALA A 73 6.04 -0.19 2.16
CA ALA A 73 6.26 -0.35 0.73
C ALA A 73 6.78 -1.74 0.40
N GLU A 74 7.70 -2.24 1.21
CA GLU A 74 8.22 -3.59 1.00
C GLU A 74 7.14 -4.64 1.15
N ALA A 75 6.31 -4.53 2.17
CA ALA A 75 5.24 -5.49 2.39
C ALA A 75 4.25 -5.50 1.23
N ALA A 76 3.81 -4.32 0.81
CA ALA A 76 2.87 -4.23 -0.31
C ALA A 76 3.50 -4.74 -1.61
N GLY A 77 4.74 -4.35 -1.85
CA GLY A 77 5.44 -4.73 -3.08
C GLY A 77 5.66 -6.23 -3.18
N ARG A 78 6.05 -6.88 -2.09
CA ARG A 78 6.27 -8.32 -2.12
C ARG A 78 4.98 -9.07 -2.42
N ARG A 79 3.86 -8.63 -1.85
CA ARG A 79 2.58 -9.25 -2.16
C ARG A 79 2.21 -9.05 -3.62
N ALA A 80 2.48 -7.86 -4.16
CA ALA A 80 2.20 -7.61 -5.57
C ALA A 80 3.07 -8.49 -6.46
N MET A 81 4.33 -8.70 -6.08
CA MET A 81 5.21 -9.55 -6.87
C MET A 81 4.74 -11.00 -6.87
N ASP A 82 4.07 -11.45 -5.80
CA ASP A 82 3.48 -12.78 -5.78
C ASP A 82 2.37 -12.93 -6.82
N HIS A 83 1.79 -11.84 -7.26
CA HIS A 83 0.79 -11.86 -8.33
C HIS A 83 1.41 -11.60 -9.71
N GLY A 84 2.73 -11.72 -9.81
CA GLY A 84 3.41 -11.59 -11.08
C GLY A 84 3.78 -10.20 -11.52
N MET A 85 3.60 -9.20 -10.66
CA MET A 85 3.87 -7.83 -11.04
C MET A 85 5.37 -7.58 -11.17
N LYS A 86 5.76 -6.88 -12.22
CA LYS A 86 7.17 -6.59 -12.49
C LYS A 86 7.44 -5.11 -12.67
N LYS A 87 6.48 -4.35 -13.18
CA LYS A 87 6.67 -2.95 -13.45
C LYS A 87 5.53 -2.14 -12.87
N ILE A 88 5.84 -1.00 -12.28
CA ILE A 88 4.83 -0.14 -11.69
C ILE A 88 5.08 1.31 -12.05
N ASP A 89 4.00 2.07 -12.14
CA ASP A 89 4.06 3.52 -12.19
C ASP A 89 3.64 4.02 -10.83
N VAL A 90 4.32 5.03 -10.33
CA VAL A 90 4.11 5.50 -8.96
C VAL A 90 3.35 6.82 -8.96
N PHE A 91 2.29 6.88 -8.15
CA PHE A 91 1.54 8.11 -7.94
C PHE A 91 1.65 8.46 -6.46
N VAL A 92 2.28 9.58 -6.16
CA VAL A 92 2.55 9.99 -4.78
C VAL A 92 1.62 11.13 -4.39
N LYS A 93 1.10 11.08 -3.18
CA LYS A 93 0.16 12.06 -2.71
C LYS A 93 0.48 12.41 -1.26
N GLY A 94 0.51 13.69 -0.95
CA GLY A 94 0.66 14.17 0.42
C GLY A 94 2.07 14.58 0.78
N PRO A 95 2.22 15.29 1.90
CA PRO A 95 3.50 15.91 2.27
C PRO A 95 4.33 15.12 3.27
N GLY A 96 3.97 13.88 3.56
CA GLY A 96 4.66 13.12 4.61
C GLY A 96 6.11 12.82 4.30
N SER A 97 6.87 12.45 5.32
CA SER A 97 8.30 12.19 5.18
C SER A 97 8.59 10.87 4.49
N GLY A 98 7.61 10.00 4.35
CA GLY A 98 7.83 8.68 3.75
C GLY A 98 7.74 8.63 2.25
N ARG A 99 7.51 9.76 1.57
CA ARG A 99 7.30 9.76 0.13
C ARG A 99 8.45 9.11 -0.62
N GLU A 100 9.64 9.67 -0.48
CA GLU A 100 10.77 9.18 -1.26
C GLU A 100 11.21 7.81 -0.81
N THR A 101 11.17 7.54 0.48
CA THR A 101 11.59 6.25 1.00
C THR A 101 10.72 5.12 0.48
N ALA A 102 9.40 5.35 0.39
CA ALA A 102 8.48 4.35 -0.14
C ALA A 102 8.80 4.05 -1.61
N ILE A 103 9.08 5.08 -2.41
CA ILE A 103 9.40 4.89 -3.81
C ILE A 103 10.68 4.09 -3.96
N ARG A 104 11.71 4.44 -3.19
CA ARG A 104 12.99 3.73 -3.25
C ARG A 104 12.82 2.27 -2.84
N SER A 105 12.02 2.02 -1.84
CA SER A 105 11.81 0.66 -1.36
C SER A 105 11.13 -0.21 -2.40
N LEU A 106 10.17 0.35 -3.14
CA LEU A 106 9.53 -0.41 -4.21
C LEU A 106 10.54 -0.79 -5.30
N GLY A 107 11.45 0.12 -5.62
CA GLY A 107 12.51 -0.22 -6.57
C GLY A 107 13.51 -1.22 -6.02
N ALA A 108 13.82 -1.12 -4.73
CA ALA A 108 14.83 -1.98 -4.11
C ALA A 108 14.41 -3.44 -4.03
N ILE A 109 13.11 -3.72 -3.91
CA ILE A 109 12.66 -5.11 -3.79
C ILE A 109 12.54 -5.83 -5.14
N GLY A 110 12.80 -5.12 -6.23
CA GLY A 110 12.82 -5.75 -7.53
C GLY A 110 11.77 -5.29 -8.52
N LEU A 111 10.88 -4.38 -8.12
CA LEU A 111 9.91 -3.84 -9.05
C LEU A 111 10.56 -2.75 -9.89
N GLU A 112 10.26 -2.75 -11.16
CA GLU A 112 10.79 -1.71 -12.05
C GLU A 112 9.88 -0.50 -11.94
N VAL A 113 10.42 0.63 -11.49
CA VAL A 113 9.64 1.85 -11.36
C VAL A 113 9.70 2.62 -12.68
N GLY A 114 8.56 2.82 -13.29
CA GLY A 114 8.48 3.56 -14.54
C GLY A 114 8.35 5.03 -14.30
N THR A 115 7.11 5.56 -14.37
CA THR A 115 6.88 6.98 -14.15
C THR A 115 6.61 7.27 -12.69
N ILE A 116 7.01 8.42 -12.22
CA ILE A 116 6.70 8.89 -10.87
C ILE A 116 5.95 10.20 -11.03
N GLN A 117 4.75 10.28 -10.48
CA GLN A 117 3.90 11.45 -10.66
C GLN A 117 3.34 11.87 -9.31
N ASP A 118 3.37 13.17 -9.04
CA ASP A 118 2.81 13.72 -7.81
C ASP A 118 1.37 14.12 -8.09
N VAL A 119 0.43 13.49 -7.38
CA VAL A 119 -1.00 13.75 -7.57
C VAL A 119 -1.62 14.41 -6.35
N THR A 120 -0.82 15.11 -5.55
CA THR A 120 -1.32 15.79 -4.37
C THR A 120 -2.40 16.79 -4.78
N PRO A 121 -3.60 16.70 -4.20
CA PRO A 121 -4.68 17.61 -4.61
C PRO A 121 -4.43 19.02 -4.13
N GLN A 122 -4.73 19.99 -4.98
CA GLN A 122 -4.62 21.40 -4.62
C GLN A 122 -5.98 22.05 -4.91
N PRO A 123 -6.74 22.40 -3.88
CA PRO A 123 -8.06 23.00 -4.11
C PRO A 123 -7.93 24.41 -4.66
N HIS A 124 -8.91 24.78 -5.50
CA HIS A 124 -9.00 26.15 -5.99
C HIS A 124 -9.84 26.94 -4.98
N ASN A 125 -9.31 27.10 -3.77
CA ASN A 125 -9.95 27.64 -2.57
C ASN A 125 -10.89 26.65 -1.89
N GLY A 126 -11.63 25.82 -2.61
CA GLY A 126 -12.41 24.74 -2.02
C GLY A 126 -13.37 25.16 -0.91
N CYS A 127 -13.64 24.25 -0.01
CA CYS A 127 -14.52 24.49 1.13
C CYS A 127 -13.80 25.18 2.25
N ARG A 128 -14.54 25.90 3.08
CA ARG A 128 -13.95 26.54 4.24
C ARG A 128 -13.44 25.46 5.20
N PRO A 129 -12.18 25.55 5.66
CA PRO A 129 -11.65 24.55 6.59
C PRO A 129 -12.29 24.71 7.97
N PRO A 130 -12.22 23.66 8.82
CA PRO A 130 -12.76 23.75 10.16
C PRO A 130 -11.93 24.72 10.99
N LYS A 131 -12.49 25.15 12.11
CA LYS A 131 -11.76 26.06 12.98
C LYS A 131 -10.57 25.34 13.60
N ARG A 132 -9.63 26.14 14.11
CA ARG A 132 -8.42 25.61 14.71
C ARG A 132 -8.75 24.81 15.95
N ARG A 133 -7.97 23.77 16.19
CA ARG A 133 -8.13 22.98 17.38
C ARG A 133 -7.73 23.79 18.60
N ARG A 134 -8.39 23.54 19.72
CA ARG A 134 -7.95 24.11 20.96
C ARG A 134 -6.76 23.30 21.44
N VAL A 135 -5.79 23.97 21.96
CA VAL A 135 -4.58 23.32 22.44
C VAL A 135 -4.54 23.39 23.96
#